data_07953236573df65393a73323baaf3a75
#
_entry.id   07953236573df65393a73323baaf3a75
#
_cell.length_a   1.000
_cell.length_b   1.000
_cell.length_c   1.000
_cell.angle_alpha   90.00
_cell.angle_beta   90.00
_cell.angle_gamma   90.00
#
_symmetry.space_group_name_H-M   'P 1'
#
loop_
_entity.id
_entity.type
_entity.pdbx_description
1 polymer ?
#
loop_
_entity_poly.entity_id
_entity_poly.type
_entity_poly.pdbx_seq_one_letter_code
_entity_poly.pdbx_strand_id
1 'polypeptide(L)'
;VLRPNQQIVSAPAMKSHGGGPRFSLSLKNGYGFVHPRDRVRAHFVPQMAEMIMETNLLYTPSLVVIDGTQCWIAGGPYSGELREPNVIIAGDDRVAVDVVGASVIRSMGSELLRDFPVWSHRQIGRAVELGLGAAGPGDMEILTEDATGSADFTALMDQVRAYTEEGVPA
;
A
#
# COMPACT_ATOMS: atom_id res chain seq x y z
N VAL A 1 -6.53 22.82 4.46
CA VAL A 1 -5.34 23.43 5.08
C VAL A 1 -5.26 22.99 6.53
N LEU A 2 -4.17 22.31 6.90
CA LEU A 2 -3.92 21.90 8.29
C LEU A 2 -3.61 23.13 9.14
N ARG A 3 -4.09 23.13 10.37
CA ARG A 3 -3.71 24.15 11.34
C ARG A 3 -2.30 23.86 11.90
N PRO A 4 -1.56 24.84 12.39
CA PRO A 4 -0.33 24.58 13.12
C PRO A 4 -0.58 23.55 14.24
N ASN A 5 0.33 22.59 14.40
CA ASN A 5 0.27 21.48 15.36
C ASN A 5 -0.79 20.40 15.09
N GLN A 6 -1.40 20.35 13.91
CA GLN A 6 -2.20 19.20 13.49
C GLN A 6 -1.32 18.16 12.80
N GLN A 7 -1.56 16.91 13.12
CA GLN A 7 -0.91 15.75 12.49
C GLN A 7 -1.96 14.94 11.74
N ILE A 8 -1.52 14.28 10.67
CA ILE A 8 -2.36 13.37 9.90
C ILE A 8 -2.01 11.93 10.30
N VAL A 9 -3.01 11.19 10.74
CA VAL A 9 -2.94 9.73 10.80
C VAL A 9 -3.71 9.19 9.60
N SER A 10 -3.04 8.40 8.75
CA SER A 10 -3.66 7.73 7.61
C SER A 10 -4.10 6.33 8.02
N ALA A 11 -5.38 6.01 7.92
CA ALA A 11 -5.94 4.72 8.31
C ALA A 11 -6.67 4.06 7.11
N PRO A 12 -5.94 3.53 6.12
CA PRO A 12 -6.52 2.86 4.97
C PRO A 12 -6.90 1.41 5.26
N ALA A 13 -7.92 0.90 4.56
CA ALA A 13 -8.21 -0.51 4.49
C ALA A 13 -7.36 -1.19 3.41
N MET A 14 -6.99 -2.45 3.64
CA MET A 14 -6.18 -3.26 2.74
C MET A 14 -7.02 -3.86 1.62
N LYS A 15 -6.67 -3.58 0.35
CA LYS A 15 -7.38 -4.18 -0.78
C LYS A 15 -6.60 -4.10 -2.10
N SER A 16 -6.77 -5.13 -2.94
CA SER A 16 -6.46 -5.05 -4.36
C SER A 16 -7.41 -4.10 -5.08
N HIS A 17 -7.07 -3.72 -6.31
CA HIS A 17 -7.86 -2.82 -7.14
C HIS A 17 -7.74 -3.20 -8.62
N GLY A 18 -8.84 -3.52 -9.26
CA GLY A 18 -8.87 -4.01 -10.65
C GLY A 18 -8.66 -2.94 -11.73
N GLY A 19 -8.33 -1.70 -11.37
CA GLY A 19 -8.09 -0.59 -12.30
C GLY A 19 -6.61 -0.27 -12.50
N GLY A 20 -6.31 0.96 -12.93
CA GLY A 20 -4.94 1.45 -13.14
C GLY A 20 -4.01 1.21 -11.93
N PRO A 21 -4.36 1.64 -10.71
CA PRO A 21 -3.67 1.20 -9.51
C PRO A 21 -4.03 -0.26 -9.19
N ARG A 22 -3.04 -1.08 -8.84
CA ARG A 22 -3.25 -2.50 -8.55
C ARG A 22 -3.74 -2.78 -7.14
N PHE A 23 -3.55 -1.84 -6.22
CA PHE A 23 -3.97 -1.93 -4.82
C PHE A 23 -4.35 -0.56 -4.25
N SER A 24 -5.06 -0.58 -3.14
CA SER A 24 -5.40 0.61 -2.36
C SER A 24 -4.90 0.41 -0.94
N LEU A 25 -3.95 1.25 -0.54
CA LEU A 25 -3.29 1.31 0.75
C LEU A 25 -3.06 2.80 1.10
N SER A 26 -1.98 3.14 1.81
CA SER A 26 -1.68 4.48 2.29
C SER A 26 -1.51 5.51 1.17
N LEU A 27 -0.68 5.20 0.18
CA LEU A 27 -0.39 6.10 -0.93
C LEU A 27 -1.63 6.50 -1.73
N LYS A 28 -2.59 5.58 -1.87
CA LYS A 28 -3.85 5.88 -2.56
C LYS A 28 -4.90 6.54 -1.64
N ASN A 29 -4.75 6.45 -0.33
CA ASN A 29 -5.73 6.97 0.62
C ASN A 29 -5.90 8.49 0.49
N GLY A 30 -4.80 9.23 0.29
CA GLY A 30 -4.80 10.68 0.06
C GLY A 30 -5.55 11.13 -1.18
N TYR A 31 -5.82 10.24 -2.13
CA TYR A 31 -6.65 10.55 -3.29
C TYR A 31 -8.07 11.01 -2.91
N GLY A 32 -8.52 10.69 -1.70
CA GLY A 32 -9.77 11.21 -1.13
C GLY A 32 -9.80 12.74 -0.98
N PHE A 33 -8.66 13.41 -0.87
CA PHE A 33 -8.57 14.88 -0.79
C PHE A 33 -8.77 15.57 -2.16
N VAL A 34 -8.63 14.84 -3.27
CA VAL A 34 -8.83 15.39 -4.61
C VAL A 34 -10.32 15.66 -4.84
N HIS A 35 -10.63 16.80 -5.46
CA HIS A 35 -12.00 17.18 -5.76
C HIS A 35 -12.72 16.08 -6.57
N PRO A 36 -13.99 15.72 -6.26
CA PRO A 36 -14.70 14.62 -6.92
C PRO A 36 -14.70 14.66 -8.45
N ARG A 37 -14.84 15.86 -9.04
CA ARG A 37 -14.80 16.03 -10.51
C ARG A 37 -13.46 15.58 -11.10
N ASP A 38 -12.35 15.90 -10.44
CA ASP A 38 -11.00 15.58 -10.93
C ASP A 38 -10.69 14.10 -10.69
N ARG A 39 -11.21 13.51 -9.60
CA ARG A 39 -11.15 12.07 -9.38
C ARG A 39 -11.84 11.27 -10.50
N VAL A 40 -13.01 11.71 -10.93
CA VAL A 40 -13.72 11.08 -12.06
C VAL A 40 -12.91 11.18 -13.33
N ARG A 41 -12.36 12.35 -13.64
CA ARG A 41 -11.53 12.57 -14.84
C ARG A 41 -10.29 11.70 -14.87
N ALA A 42 -9.64 11.52 -13.74
CA ALA A 42 -8.43 10.69 -13.62
C ALA A 42 -8.68 9.21 -13.96
N HIS A 43 -9.90 8.69 -13.81
CA HIS A 43 -10.23 7.33 -14.20
C HIS A 43 -10.21 7.08 -15.72
N PHE A 44 -10.18 8.14 -16.51
CA PHE A 44 -10.16 8.05 -17.97
C PHE A 44 -8.78 8.29 -18.58
N VAL A 45 -7.74 8.44 -17.76
CA VAL A 45 -6.37 8.64 -18.24
C VAL A 45 -5.46 7.47 -17.89
N PRO A 46 -4.56 7.06 -18.81
CA PRO A 46 -3.64 5.94 -18.56
C PRO A 46 -2.69 6.16 -17.38
N GLN A 47 -2.42 7.42 -17.02
CA GLN A 47 -1.50 7.83 -15.95
C GLN A 47 -2.18 7.94 -14.59
N MET A 48 -3.34 7.32 -14.40
CA MET A 48 -4.09 7.40 -13.14
C MET A 48 -3.26 7.00 -11.91
N ALA A 49 -2.44 5.96 -12.02
CA ALA A 49 -1.61 5.50 -10.90
C ALA A 49 -0.62 6.58 -10.48
N GLU A 50 0.08 7.19 -11.44
CA GLU A 50 1.06 8.24 -11.21
C GLU A 50 0.40 9.50 -10.63
N MET A 51 -0.72 9.93 -11.20
CA MET A 51 -1.48 11.10 -10.70
C MET A 51 -1.92 10.92 -9.25
N ILE A 52 -2.32 9.71 -8.86
CA ILE A 52 -2.66 9.40 -7.47
C ILE A 52 -1.44 9.57 -6.57
N MET A 53 -0.27 9.12 -7.00
CA MET A 53 0.96 9.27 -6.22
C MET A 53 1.35 10.74 -6.05
N GLU A 54 1.18 11.56 -7.08
CA GLU A 54 1.47 13.01 -7.03
C GLU A 54 0.61 13.75 -6.01
N THR A 55 -0.59 13.26 -5.68
CA THR A 55 -1.40 13.85 -4.60
C THR A 55 -0.73 13.79 -3.24
N ASN A 56 0.20 12.85 -3.05
CA ASN A 56 0.95 12.70 -1.80
C ASN A 56 2.00 13.80 -1.58
N LEU A 57 2.32 14.61 -2.60
CA LEU A 57 3.16 15.79 -2.44
C LEU A 57 2.46 16.91 -1.62
N LEU A 58 1.14 16.85 -1.49
CA LEU A 58 0.35 17.87 -0.79
C LEU A 58 0.30 17.68 0.73
N TYR A 59 0.71 16.52 1.24
CA TYR A 59 0.66 16.21 2.67
C TYR A 59 1.62 15.08 3.03
N THR A 60 2.01 15.04 4.30
CA THR A 60 2.79 13.93 4.87
C THR A 60 2.06 13.43 6.11
N PRO A 61 1.65 12.14 6.16
CA PRO A 61 1.12 11.57 7.39
C PRO A 61 2.25 11.40 8.41
N SER A 62 1.94 11.64 9.68
CA SER A 62 2.84 11.36 10.80
C SER A 62 2.81 9.89 11.21
N LEU A 63 1.74 9.20 10.85
CA LEU A 63 1.55 7.78 11.10
C LEU A 63 0.60 7.21 10.04
N VAL A 64 0.91 6.02 9.58
CA VAL A 64 0.01 5.18 8.78
C VAL A 64 -0.34 3.95 9.59
N VAL A 65 -1.62 3.59 9.62
CA VAL A 65 -2.09 2.33 10.23
C VAL A 65 -3.04 1.66 9.23
N ILE A 66 -2.61 0.54 8.65
CA ILE A 66 -3.44 -0.23 7.72
C ILE A 66 -4.22 -1.29 8.49
N ASP A 67 -5.53 -1.28 8.33
CA ASP A 67 -6.38 -2.40 8.73
C ASP A 67 -6.26 -3.52 7.70
N GLY A 68 -5.61 -4.60 8.07
CA GLY A 68 -5.44 -5.84 7.34
C GLY A 68 -6.11 -7.02 8.03
N THR A 69 -7.12 -6.80 8.87
CA THR A 69 -7.93 -7.91 9.41
C THR A 69 -8.62 -8.66 8.28
N GLN A 70 -9.02 -7.94 7.24
CA GLN A 70 -9.54 -8.49 5.98
C GLN A 70 -8.91 -7.75 4.79
N CYS A 71 -8.77 -8.44 3.65
CA CYS A 71 -8.33 -7.81 2.41
C CYS A 71 -9.03 -8.40 1.18
N TRP A 72 -9.35 -7.55 0.22
CA TRP A 72 -9.72 -7.99 -1.13
C TRP A 72 -8.46 -8.36 -1.91
N ILE A 73 -8.39 -9.59 -2.42
CA ILE A 73 -7.25 -10.07 -3.23
C ILE A 73 -7.52 -10.07 -4.72
N ALA A 74 -8.79 -9.99 -5.11
CA ALA A 74 -9.24 -9.87 -6.50
C ALA A 74 -10.51 -9.01 -6.55
N GLY A 75 -10.79 -8.40 -7.71
CA GLY A 75 -11.92 -7.49 -7.87
C GLY A 75 -11.63 -6.12 -7.26
N GLY A 76 -12.23 -5.83 -6.11
CA GLY A 76 -12.13 -4.51 -5.46
C GLY A 76 -12.66 -3.36 -6.34
N PRO A 77 -12.92 -2.21 -5.75
CA PRO A 77 -12.77 -1.87 -4.33
C PRO A 77 -13.96 -2.25 -3.45
N TYR A 78 -15.07 -2.77 -4.01
CA TYR A 78 -16.33 -2.99 -3.28
C TYR A 78 -16.82 -4.44 -3.28
N SER A 79 -16.26 -5.28 -4.14
CA SER A 79 -16.61 -6.69 -4.26
C SER A 79 -15.45 -7.48 -4.83
N GLY A 80 -15.44 -8.80 -4.63
CA GLY A 80 -14.40 -9.67 -5.12
C GLY A 80 -14.09 -10.79 -4.16
N GLU A 81 -12.89 -11.31 -4.22
CA GLU A 81 -12.43 -12.38 -3.34
C GLU A 81 -11.81 -11.81 -2.08
N LEU A 82 -12.33 -12.19 -0.92
CA LEU A 82 -11.90 -11.75 0.41
C LEU A 82 -10.97 -12.78 1.04
N ARG A 83 -9.96 -12.30 1.75
CA ARG A 83 -9.08 -13.08 2.64
C ARG A 83 -8.95 -12.38 3.98
N GLU A 84 -8.49 -13.13 4.98
CA GLU A 84 -8.34 -12.68 6.36
C GLU A 84 -6.89 -12.86 6.82
N PRO A 85 -5.95 -11.99 6.41
CA PRO A 85 -4.58 -12.07 6.89
C PRO A 85 -4.45 -11.78 8.38
N ASN A 86 -5.45 -11.12 8.97
CA ASN A 86 -5.52 -10.80 10.41
C ASN A 86 -4.28 -10.04 10.91
N VAL A 87 -3.85 -9.04 10.16
CA VAL A 87 -2.70 -8.20 10.51
C VAL A 87 -3.09 -6.73 10.65
N ILE A 88 -2.37 -6.01 11.50
CA ILE A 88 -2.33 -4.55 11.50
C ILE A 88 -0.92 -4.13 11.12
N ILE A 89 -0.79 -3.22 10.16
CA ILE A 89 0.49 -2.70 9.71
C ILE A 89 0.55 -1.23 10.08
N ALA A 90 1.59 -0.83 10.81
CA ALA A 90 1.79 0.57 11.20
C ALA A 90 3.22 1.02 10.91
N GLY A 91 3.39 2.29 10.55
CA GLY A 91 4.69 2.90 10.30
C GLY A 91 4.58 4.39 9.99
N ASP A 92 5.70 5.07 10.00
CA ASP A 92 5.82 6.49 9.69
C ASP A 92 6.19 6.75 8.22
N ASP A 93 6.69 5.71 7.52
CA ASP A 93 6.97 5.76 6.09
C ASP A 93 5.85 5.11 5.27
N ARG A 94 5.15 5.92 4.47
CA ARG A 94 4.01 5.48 3.68
C ARG A 94 4.38 4.53 2.53
N VAL A 95 5.62 4.61 2.01
CA VAL A 95 6.09 3.70 0.94
C VAL A 95 6.40 2.34 1.54
N ALA A 96 7.17 2.31 2.64
CA ALA A 96 7.49 1.08 3.36
C ALA A 96 6.22 0.32 3.79
N VAL A 97 5.26 1.04 4.38
CA VAL A 97 3.97 0.47 4.81
C VAL A 97 3.18 -0.10 3.62
N ASP A 98 3.17 0.59 2.47
CA ASP A 98 2.49 0.12 1.26
C ASP A 98 3.19 -1.09 0.62
N VAL A 99 4.52 -1.15 0.66
CA VAL A 99 5.31 -2.31 0.21
C VAL A 99 4.98 -3.54 1.05
N VAL A 100 4.96 -3.40 2.38
CA VAL A 100 4.56 -4.49 3.29
C VAL A 100 3.11 -4.90 3.04
N GLY A 101 2.18 -3.94 2.94
CA GLY A 101 0.77 -4.21 2.69
C GLY A 101 0.51 -4.91 1.34
N ALA A 102 1.20 -4.49 0.28
CA ALA A 102 1.12 -5.14 -1.03
C ALA A 102 1.71 -6.56 -0.99
N SER A 103 2.79 -6.78 -0.22
CA SER A 103 3.36 -8.10 0.01
C SER A 103 2.39 -9.03 0.74
N VAL A 104 1.65 -8.53 1.74
CA VAL A 104 0.57 -9.29 2.39
C VAL A 104 -0.53 -9.65 1.40
N ILE A 105 -1.03 -8.70 0.59
CA ILE A 105 -2.06 -8.99 -0.42
C ILE A 105 -1.57 -10.06 -1.41
N ARG A 106 -0.30 -9.99 -1.82
CA ARG A 106 0.34 -10.97 -2.70
C ARG A 106 0.41 -12.36 -2.05
N SER A 107 0.83 -12.43 -0.79
CA SER A 107 0.89 -13.68 -0.01
C SER A 107 -0.47 -14.34 0.16
N MET A 108 -1.55 -13.55 0.20
CA MET A 108 -2.92 -14.06 0.23
C MET A 108 -3.41 -14.60 -1.13
N GLY A 109 -2.58 -14.60 -2.16
CA GLY A 109 -2.88 -15.18 -3.47
C GLY A 109 -3.43 -14.22 -4.52
N SER A 110 -3.21 -12.91 -4.36
CA SER A 110 -3.67 -11.94 -5.36
C SER A 110 -2.99 -12.13 -6.71
N GLU A 111 -3.77 -12.47 -7.74
CA GLU A 111 -3.27 -12.57 -9.11
C GLU A 111 -2.83 -11.22 -9.69
N LEU A 112 -3.41 -10.12 -9.21
CA LEU A 112 -3.06 -8.77 -9.63
C LEU A 112 -1.64 -8.35 -9.21
N LEU A 113 -1.10 -8.98 -8.17
CA LEU A 113 0.22 -8.65 -7.61
C LEU A 113 1.24 -9.79 -7.77
N ARG A 114 0.85 -10.94 -8.37
CA ARG A 114 1.69 -12.13 -8.46
C ARG A 114 2.87 -11.98 -9.40
N ASP A 115 2.66 -11.34 -10.55
CA ASP A 115 3.57 -11.44 -11.70
C ASP A 115 4.75 -10.46 -11.65
N PHE A 116 4.79 -9.56 -10.67
CA PHE A 116 5.81 -8.51 -10.58
C PHE A 116 6.32 -8.34 -9.16
N PRO A 117 7.61 -8.05 -8.97
CA PRO A 117 8.14 -7.60 -7.68
C PRO A 117 7.34 -6.41 -7.16
N VAL A 118 7.14 -6.34 -5.84
CA VAL A 118 6.30 -5.27 -5.24
C VAL A 118 6.84 -3.89 -5.57
N TRP A 119 8.15 -3.71 -5.55
CA TRP A 119 8.82 -2.44 -5.88
C TRP A 119 8.62 -1.98 -7.32
N SER A 120 8.39 -2.91 -8.27
CA SER A 120 8.18 -2.60 -9.69
C SER A 120 6.75 -2.18 -10.04
N HIS A 121 5.80 -2.24 -9.09
CA HIS A 121 4.47 -1.70 -9.33
C HIS A 121 4.52 -0.18 -9.53
N ARG A 122 3.83 0.30 -10.58
CA ARG A 122 3.82 1.71 -11.00
C ARG A 122 3.54 2.68 -9.84
N GLN A 123 2.70 2.30 -8.87
CA GLN A 123 2.40 3.11 -7.69
C GLN A 123 3.64 3.28 -6.81
N ILE A 124 4.32 2.18 -6.50
CA ILE A 124 5.53 2.20 -5.67
C ILE A 124 6.67 2.90 -6.42
N GLY A 125 6.94 2.50 -7.66
CA GLY A 125 7.98 3.13 -8.48
C GLY A 125 7.79 4.65 -8.58
N ARG A 126 6.57 5.13 -8.84
CA ARG A 126 6.29 6.58 -8.88
C ARG A 126 6.46 7.25 -7.53
N ALA A 127 6.10 6.59 -6.44
CA ALA A 127 6.30 7.13 -5.09
C ALA A 127 7.80 7.26 -4.74
N VAL A 128 8.61 6.29 -5.15
CA VAL A 128 10.09 6.33 -5.04
C VAL A 128 10.68 7.48 -5.86
N GLU A 129 10.29 7.62 -7.14
CA GLU A 129 10.73 8.74 -8.00
C GLU A 129 10.41 10.11 -7.41
N LEU A 130 9.29 10.22 -6.70
CA LEU A 130 8.85 11.47 -6.04
C LEU A 130 9.49 11.69 -4.67
N GLY A 131 10.31 10.75 -4.18
CA GLY A 131 10.93 10.85 -2.86
C GLY A 131 9.93 10.83 -1.70
N LEU A 132 8.86 10.04 -1.82
CA LEU A 132 7.78 10.01 -0.82
C LEU A 132 8.07 9.14 0.40
N GLY A 133 9.16 8.39 0.41
CA GLY A 133 9.58 7.51 1.49
C GLY A 133 10.69 6.57 1.04
N ALA A 134 10.75 5.38 1.62
CA ALA A 134 11.73 4.34 1.33
C ALA A 134 11.89 4.09 -0.18
N ALA A 135 13.13 3.98 -0.66
CA ALA A 135 13.47 3.74 -2.06
C ALA A 135 13.87 2.27 -2.32
N GLY A 136 14.00 1.47 -1.29
CA GLY A 136 14.33 0.06 -1.37
C GLY A 136 14.29 -0.63 -0.01
N PRO A 137 14.51 -1.95 0.04
CA PRO A 137 14.43 -2.73 1.28
C PRO A 137 15.46 -2.28 2.34
N GLY A 138 16.60 -1.71 1.92
CA GLY A 138 17.60 -1.18 2.84
C GLY A 138 17.20 0.07 3.62
N ASP A 139 16.11 0.73 3.22
CA ASP A 139 15.60 1.95 3.85
C ASP A 139 14.48 1.65 4.87
N MET A 140 14.16 0.39 5.10
CA MET A 140 13.06 -0.01 5.99
C MET A 140 13.45 -1.17 6.89
N GLU A 141 12.88 -1.18 8.09
CA GLU A 141 12.95 -2.29 9.04
C GLU A 141 11.55 -2.81 9.33
N ILE A 142 11.35 -4.13 9.23
CA ILE A 142 10.07 -4.77 9.55
C ILE A 142 10.16 -5.39 10.93
N LEU A 143 9.53 -4.75 11.90
CA LEU A 143 9.33 -5.30 13.24
C LEU A 143 8.03 -6.10 13.26
N THR A 144 8.03 -7.25 13.89
CA THR A 144 6.85 -8.11 13.97
C THR A 144 6.58 -8.52 15.41
N GLU A 145 5.30 -8.49 15.76
CA GLU A 145 4.79 -9.02 17.02
C GLU A 145 3.63 -9.97 16.72
N ASP A 146 3.74 -11.21 17.16
CA ASP A 146 2.67 -12.19 17.01
C ASP A 146 1.83 -12.25 18.28
N ALA A 147 0.67 -11.62 18.25
CA ALA A 147 -0.29 -11.65 19.34
C ALA A 147 -1.04 -12.99 19.46
N THR A 148 -0.92 -13.87 18.45
CA THR A 148 -1.67 -15.14 18.38
C THR A 148 -0.83 -16.36 18.67
N GLY A 149 0.48 -16.29 18.47
CA GLY A 149 1.42 -17.42 18.57
C GLY A 149 1.19 -18.47 17.48
N SER A 150 0.63 -18.09 16.31
CA SER A 150 0.26 -19.03 15.26
C SER A 150 1.41 -19.28 14.28
N ALA A 151 1.59 -20.54 13.86
CA ALA A 151 2.53 -20.88 12.79
C ALA A 151 2.19 -20.19 11.45
N ASP A 152 0.91 -19.87 11.22
CA ASP A 152 0.43 -19.19 10.03
C ASP A 152 0.96 -17.76 9.93
N PHE A 153 1.07 -17.05 11.08
CA PHE A 153 1.65 -15.71 11.10
C PHE A 153 3.14 -15.73 10.75
N THR A 154 3.89 -16.69 11.29
CA THR A 154 5.31 -16.84 10.95
C THR A 154 5.49 -17.10 9.45
N ALA A 155 4.74 -18.05 8.88
CA ALA A 155 4.80 -18.37 7.46
C ALA A 155 4.41 -17.16 6.58
N LEU A 156 3.41 -16.39 6.98
CA LEU A 156 3.03 -15.15 6.30
C LEU A 156 4.17 -14.15 6.31
N MET A 157 4.79 -13.92 7.47
CA MET A 157 5.86 -12.94 7.61
C MET A 157 7.13 -13.33 6.85
N ASP A 158 7.44 -14.62 6.75
CA ASP A 158 8.55 -15.12 5.92
C ASP A 158 8.32 -14.79 4.44
N GLN A 159 7.10 -15.00 3.94
CA GLN A 159 6.73 -14.62 2.57
C GLN A 159 6.76 -13.11 2.35
N VAL A 160 6.23 -12.33 3.29
CA VAL A 160 6.24 -10.87 3.21
C VAL A 160 7.66 -10.34 3.12
N ARG A 161 8.58 -10.82 3.97
CA ARG A 161 10.01 -10.44 3.93
C ARG A 161 10.64 -10.80 2.59
N ALA A 162 10.42 -12.01 2.09
CA ALA A 162 10.92 -12.42 0.79
C ALA A 162 10.44 -11.49 -0.34
N TYR A 163 9.15 -11.11 -0.36
CA TYR A 163 8.60 -10.22 -1.37
C TYR A 163 9.09 -8.77 -1.24
N THR A 164 9.33 -8.29 -0.02
CA THR A 164 9.90 -6.94 0.18
C THR A 164 11.36 -6.85 -0.27
N GLU A 165 12.08 -7.96 -0.32
CA GLU A 165 13.47 -8.02 -0.80
C GLU A 165 13.58 -8.32 -2.30
N GLU A 166 12.47 -8.73 -2.98
CA GLU A 166 12.47 -8.98 -4.41
C GLU A 166 12.71 -7.68 -5.21
N GLY A 167 13.80 -7.67 -5.98
CA GLY A 167 13.98 -6.83 -7.17
C GLY A 167 13.65 -5.36 -6.98
N VAL A 168 14.56 -4.63 -6.34
CA VAL A 168 14.62 -3.18 -6.55
C VAL A 168 15.06 -2.96 -7.99
N PRO A 169 14.32 -2.20 -8.82
CA PRO A 169 14.84 -1.79 -10.13
C PRO A 169 16.17 -1.06 -9.93
N ALA A 170 17.20 -1.52 -10.63
CA ALA A 170 18.50 -0.85 -10.66
C ALA A 170 18.39 0.55 -11.27
#